data_a586708f112286af7c3a45599a33cc96
#
_entry.id   a586708f112286af7c3a45599a33cc96
#
_cell.length_a   1.000
_cell.length_b   1.000
_cell.length_c   1.000
_cell.angle_alpha   90.00
_cell.angle_beta   90.00
_cell.angle_gamma   90.00
#
_symmetry.space_group_name_H-M   'P 1'
#
loop_
_entity.id
_entity.type
_entity.pdbx_description
1 polymer ?
#
loop_
_entity_poly.entity_id
_entity_poly.type
_entity_poly.pdbx_seq_one_letter_code
_entity_poly.pdbx_strand_id
1 'polypeptide(L)'
;MKAAEGICVTDDLDAHLKYLAEGGKVLWFPSKDKHKDQTVGGLFQTDYWNYRMFRSICENLGRPVSPGTLGILTDPAHPALADFPTEFHTNWQWFPIIKQSYPMILDRLSDDYRPIVQVIDNVERNHKLGLLFEFKVGNGKLLVCMSDLKAVQDKPEARQFYRSILEYMETPAFAPSYSLSVRDLQDLFTAKVKTGEM
;
A
#
# COMPACT_ATOMS: atom_id res chain seq x y z
N MET A 1 -4.61 -11.21 14.60
CA MET A 1 -4.64 -11.83 13.25
C MET A 1 -3.79 -13.08 13.31
N LYS A 2 -4.27 -14.21 12.76
CA LYS A 2 -3.49 -15.47 12.73
C LYS A 2 -2.53 -15.42 11.54
N ALA A 3 -1.32 -15.94 11.72
CA ALA A 3 -0.39 -16.20 10.61
C ALA A 3 -0.83 -17.46 9.87
N ALA A 4 -0.59 -17.51 8.56
CA ALA A 4 -0.81 -18.68 7.73
C ALA A 4 0.47 -19.53 7.66
N GLU A 5 0.32 -20.84 7.50
CA GLU A 5 1.47 -21.74 7.41
C GLU A 5 2.29 -21.44 6.15
N GLY A 6 3.61 -21.34 6.31
CA GLY A 6 4.51 -21.02 5.19
C GLY A 6 4.55 -19.56 4.74
N ILE A 7 3.82 -18.66 5.42
CA ILE A 7 3.86 -17.22 5.15
C ILE A 7 4.43 -16.49 6.37
N CYS A 8 5.51 -15.75 6.15
CA CYS A 8 6.07 -14.86 7.16
C CYS A 8 5.31 -13.53 7.14
N VAL A 9 4.64 -13.18 8.24
CA VAL A 9 4.00 -11.88 8.42
C VAL A 9 4.86 -11.01 9.32
N THR A 10 5.32 -9.86 8.84
CA THR A 10 6.31 -9.03 9.55
C THR A 10 6.06 -7.53 9.35
N ASP A 11 6.54 -6.73 10.29
CA ASP A 11 6.74 -5.28 10.17
C ASP A 11 8.23 -4.92 10.00
N ASP A 12 9.12 -5.90 10.16
CA ASP A 12 10.57 -5.78 9.98
C ASP A 12 11.04 -6.68 8.81
N LEU A 13 11.11 -6.09 7.61
CA LEU A 13 11.54 -6.81 6.42
C LEU A 13 13.03 -7.17 6.48
N ASP A 14 13.88 -6.32 7.07
CA ASP A 14 15.33 -6.52 7.07
C ASP A 14 15.70 -7.83 7.76
N ALA A 15 15.00 -8.19 8.84
CA ALA A 15 15.18 -9.47 9.54
C ALA A 15 14.80 -10.69 8.67
N HIS A 16 14.04 -10.50 7.60
CA HIS A 16 13.53 -11.58 6.75
C HIS A 16 14.02 -11.56 5.30
N LEU A 17 14.95 -10.66 4.95
CA LEU A 17 15.46 -10.52 3.58
C LEU A 17 16.10 -11.83 3.06
N LYS A 18 16.84 -12.54 3.92
CA LYS A 18 17.46 -13.82 3.55
C LYS A 18 16.39 -14.88 3.24
N TYR A 19 15.40 -15.03 4.14
CA TYR A 19 14.27 -15.96 3.93
C TYR A 19 13.52 -15.66 2.64
N LEU A 20 13.25 -14.37 2.38
CA LEU A 20 12.61 -13.92 1.15
C LEU A 20 13.46 -14.27 -0.08
N ALA A 21 14.76 -13.94 -0.09
CA ALA A 21 15.64 -14.19 -1.22
C ALA A 21 15.80 -15.67 -1.56
N GLU A 22 15.70 -16.55 -0.56
CA GLU A 22 15.81 -18.02 -0.69
C GLU A 22 14.50 -18.70 -1.17
N GLY A 23 13.42 -17.96 -1.34
CA GLY A 23 12.14 -18.48 -1.88
C GLY A 23 10.96 -18.37 -0.93
N GLY A 24 11.14 -17.71 0.22
CA GLY A 24 10.07 -17.49 1.19
C GLY A 24 8.94 -16.60 0.66
N LYS A 25 7.76 -16.75 1.28
CA LYS A 25 6.62 -15.85 1.08
C LYS A 25 6.54 -14.90 2.27
N VAL A 26 6.58 -13.60 2.00
CA VAL A 26 6.54 -12.56 3.04
C VAL A 26 5.35 -11.63 2.82
N LEU A 27 4.53 -11.45 3.84
CA LEU A 27 3.56 -10.37 3.94
C LEU A 27 4.14 -9.29 4.84
N TRP A 28 4.44 -8.14 4.27
CA TRP A 28 5.08 -7.04 4.98
C TRP A 28 4.12 -5.88 5.21
N PHE A 29 4.07 -5.42 6.46
CA PHE A 29 3.39 -4.22 6.90
C PHE A 29 4.44 -3.18 7.33
N PRO A 30 4.96 -2.34 6.41
CA PRO A 30 5.98 -1.34 6.74
C PRO A 30 5.53 -0.41 7.85
N SER A 31 6.44 0.00 8.73
CA SER A 31 6.13 1.02 9.75
C SER A 31 5.98 2.39 9.11
N LYS A 32 4.87 3.09 9.40
CA LYS A 32 4.61 4.45 8.93
C LYS A 32 5.75 5.42 9.30
N ASP A 33 6.26 5.31 10.52
CA ASP A 33 7.28 6.25 11.02
C ASP A 33 8.64 6.06 10.34
N LYS A 34 8.96 4.80 9.95
CA LYS A 34 10.21 4.50 9.24
C LYS A 34 10.20 4.98 7.78
N HIS A 35 9.01 5.04 7.15
CA HIS A 35 8.87 5.28 5.70
C HIS A 35 8.06 6.53 5.37
N LYS A 36 7.93 7.47 6.31
CA LYS A 36 7.12 8.68 6.13
C LYS A 36 7.52 9.53 4.91
N ASP A 37 8.81 9.54 4.56
CA ASP A 37 9.33 10.35 3.44
C ASP A 37 9.10 9.69 2.07
N GLN A 38 8.67 8.42 2.05
CA GLN A 38 8.35 7.64 0.85
C GLN A 38 6.84 7.40 0.70
N THR A 39 6.03 7.96 1.60
CA THR A 39 4.60 7.66 1.66
C THR A 39 3.76 8.92 1.67
N VAL A 40 2.51 8.78 1.24
CA VAL A 40 1.47 9.81 1.35
C VAL A 40 0.34 9.25 2.20
N GLY A 41 -0.25 10.05 3.10
CA GLY A 41 -1.38 9.60 3.91
C GLY A 41 -2.58 9.21 3.05
N GLY A 42 -3.26 8.14 3.42
CA GLY A 42 -4.50 7.70 2.77
C GLY A 42 -5.70 8.29 3.48
N LEU A 43 -6.37 9.21 2.83
CA LEU A 43 -7.66 9.71 3.26
C LEU A 43 -8.41 10.22 2.02
N PHE A 44 -9.62 9.71 1.80
CA PHE A 44 -10.46 10.20 0.71
C PHE A 44 -11.04 11.55 1.07
N GLN A 45 -10.72 12.54 0.26
CA GLN A 45 -11.27 13.88 0.39
C GLN A 45 -11.79 14.39 -0.94
N THR A 46 -12.80 15.21 -0.84
CA THR A 46 -13.48 15.83 -1.99
C THR A 46 -12.83 17.13 -2.44
N ASP A 47 -11.67 17.48 -1.91
CA ASP A 47 -10.93 18.71 -2.20
C ASP A 47 -9.97 18.61 -3.40
N TYR A 48 -10.13 17.58 -4.22
CA TYR A 48 -9.28 17.30 -5.39
C TYR A 48 -9.20 18.46 -6.40
N TRP A 49 -10.27 19.25 -6.50
CA TRP A 49 -10.38 20.34 -7.47
C TRP A 49 -9.65 21.62 -7.01
N ASN A 50 -9.32 21.74 -5.75
CA ASN A 50 -8.57 22.88 -5.22
C ASN A 50 -7.81 22.53 -3.93
N TYR A 51 -6.90 21.58 -4.02
CA TYR A 51 -6.10 21.11 -2.89
C TYR A 51 -5.31 22.24 -2.23
N ARG A 52 -4.71 23.15 -3.02
CA ARG A 52 -3.94 24.29 -2.51
C ARG A 52 -4.80 25.21 -1.64
N MET A 53 -6.02 25.50 -2.04
CA MET A 53 -6.92 26.32 -1.25
C MET A 53 -7.24 25.65 0.10
N PHE A 54 -7.60 24.38 0.10
CA PHE A 54 -7.92 23.63 1.32
C PHE A 54 -6.69 23.50 2.24
N ARG A 55 -5.52 23.25 1.67
CA ARG A 55 -4.24 23.28 2.40
C ARG A 55 -4.03 24.62 3.08
N SER A 56 -4.13 25.72 2.34
CA SER A 56 -3.95 27.07 2.87
C SER A 56 -4.97 27.38 3.98
N ILE A 57 -6.22 26.96 3.83
CA ILE A 57 -7.27 27.13 4.85
C ILE A 57 -6.88 26.36 6.13
N CYS A 58 -6.44 25.12 6.02
CA CYS A 58 -6.00 24.32 7.17
C CYS A 58 -4.80 24.95 7.87
N GLU A 59 -3.79 25.36 7.11
CA GLU A 59 -2.58 26.02 7.64
C GLU A 59 -2.94 27.32 8.39
N ASN A 60 -3.79 28.17 7.81
CA ASN A 60 -4.24 29.43 8.42
C ASN A 60 -5.06 29.21 9.70
N LEU A 61 -5.79 28.09 9.79
CA LEU A 61 -6.59 27.74 10.96
C LEU A 61 -5.83 26.89 11.99
N GLY A 62 -4.54 26.60 11.76
CA GLY A 62 -3.74 25.72 12.62
C GLY A 62 -4.30 24.29 12.69
N ARG A 63 -4.98 23.83 11.65
CA ARG A 63 -5.56 22.48 11.55
C ARG A 63 -4.62 21.56 10.78
N PRO A 64 -4.64 20.23 11.04
CA PRO A 64 -3.90 19.28 10.24
C PRO A 64 -4.28 19.38 8.76
N VAL A 65 -3.26 19.46 7.91
CA VAL A 65 -3.46 19.44 6.46
C VAL A 65 -3.87 18.04 6.01
N SER A 66 -4.85 17.97 5.13
CA SER A 66 -5.24 16.72 4.47
C SER A 66 -4.10 16.14 3.67
N PRO A 67 -3.92 14.80 3.64
CA PRO A 67 -3.02 14.16 2.69
C PRO A 67 -3.41 14.37 1.22
N GLY A 68 -4.65 14.74 0.92
CA GLY A 68 -5.13 15.09 -0.42
C GLY A 68 -5.29 13.91 -1.38
N THR A 69 -5.28 12.68 -0.91
CA THR A 69 -5.56 11.51 -1.74
C THR A 69 -7.06 11.37 -2.00
N LEU A 70 -7.45 10.90 -3.20
CA LEU A 70 -8.81 11.03 -3.72
C LEU A 70 -9.64 9.75 -3.61
N GLY A 71 -9.01 8.61 -3.79
CA GLY A 71 -9.70 7.33 -3.81
C GLY A 71 -8.76 6.19 -4.16
N ILE A 72 -9.32 5.02 -4.45
CA ILE A 72 -8.56 3.87 -4.93
C ILE A 72 -9.04 3.41 -6.31
N LEU A 73 -8.16 2.67 -6.97
CA LEU A 73 -8.46 1.85 -8.14
C LEU A 73 -8.00 0.43 -7.86
N THR A 74 -8.85 -0.53 -8.17
CA THR A 74 -8.58 -1.97 -8.09
C THR A 74 -9.07 -2.67 -9.34
N ASP A 75 -8.53 -3.86 -9.59
CA ASP A 75 -9.19 -4.85 -10.44
C ASP A 75 -10.00 -5.79 -9.52
N PRO A 76 -11.34 -5.75 -9.52
CA PRO A 76 -12.16 -6.61 -8.67
C PRO A 76 -11.97 -8.11 -8.94
N ALA A 77 -11.47 -8.47 -10.12
CA ALA A 77 -11.19 -9.85 -10.49
C ALA A 77 -9.81 -10.34 -10.00
N HIS A 78 -9.00 -9.45 -9.41
CA HIS A 78 -7.68 -9.86 -8.92
C HIS A 78 -7.79 -10.87 -7.79
N PRO A 79 -7.05 -12.00 -7.82
CA PRO A 79 -7.17 -13.07 -6.83
C PRO A 79 -6.97 -12.65 -5.37
N ALA A 80 -6.18 -11.61 -5.11
CA ALA A 80 -6.01 -11.06 -3.76
C ALA A 80 -7.29 -10.46 -3.17
N LEU A 81 -8.31 -10.17 -3.98
CA LEU A 81 -9.58 -9.59 -3.59
C LEU A 81 -10.75 -10.58 -3.67
N ALA A 82 -10.48 -11.86 -3.96
CA ALA A 82 -11.50 -12.88 -4.16
C ALA A 82 -12.46 -13.02 -2.96
N ASP A 83 -11.93 -12.95 -1.73
CA ASP A 83 -12.71 -13.01 -0.49
C ASP A 83 -13.00 -11.62 0.10
N PHE A 84 -12.67 -10.57 -0.63
CA PHE A 84 -13.00 -9.18 -0.31
C PHE A 84 -13.70 -8.53 -1.50
N PRO A 85 -14.95 -8.93 -1.82
CA PRO A 85 -15.67 -8.42 -2.97
C PRO A 85 -15.72 -6.90 -2.95
N THR A 86 -15.27 -6.28 -4.05
CA THR A 86 -15.15 -4.83 -4.16
C THR A 86 -15.53 -4.37 -5.56
N GLU A 87 -15.81 -3.09 -5.68
CA GLU A 87 -15.89 -2.39 -6.96
C GLU A 87 -14.47 -2.02 -7.43
N PHE A 88 -14.34 -1.59 -8.68
CA PHE A 88 -13.06 -1.10 -9.21
C PHE A 88 -12.60 0.23 -8.58
N HIS A 89 -13.45 0.86 -7.81
CA HIS A 89 -13.23 2.14 -7.13
C HIS A 89 -13.57 2.03 -5.64
N THR A 90 -13.40 3.14 -4.91
CA THR A 90 -13.73 3.27 -3.50
C THR A 90 -15.20 3.03 -3.20
N ASN A 91 -15.47 2.20 -2.20
CA ASN A 91 -16.76 2.09 -1.53
C ASN A 91 -16.56 2.10 0.01
N TRP A 92 -17.67 2.01 0.78
CA TRP A 92 -17.64 2.12 2.24
C TRP A 92 -16.74 1.12 2.95
N GLN A 93 -16.62 -0.09 2.46
CA GLN A 93 -15.81 -1.13 3.11
C GLN A 93 -14.31 -0.78 3.17
N TRP A 94 -13.83 0.07 2.25
CA TRP A 94 -12.46 0.55 2.23
C TRP A 94 -12.16 1.62 3.28
N PHE A 95 -13.18 2.28 3.84
CA PHE A 95 -13.00 3.46 4.70
C PHE A 95 -12.09 3.20 5.90
N PRO A 96 -12.30 2.15 6.75
CA PRO A 96 -11.41 1.89 7.89
C PRO A 96 -9.99 1.52 7.46
N ILE A 97 -9.83 0.81 6.34
CA ILE A 97 -8.54 0.37 5.81
C ILE A 97 -7.73 1.58 5.34
N ILE A 98 -8.37 2.49 4.59
CA ILE A 98 -7.70 3.64 4.01
C ILE A 98 -7.38 4.70 5.03
N LYS A 99 -8.25 4.90 6.01
CA LYS A 99 -8.01 5.85 7.10
C LYS A 99 -6.72 5.52 7.89
N GLN A 100 -6.30 4.26 7.90
CA GLN A 100 -5.06 3.79 8.52
C GLN A 100 -3.95 3.54 7.49
N SER A 101 -4.11 3.99 6.25
CA SER A 101 -3.14 3.76 5.20
C SER A 101 -2.15 4.91 5.03
N TYR A 102 -1.01 4.56 4.49
CA TYR A 102 0.08 5.46 4.11
C TYR A 102 0.70 4.94 2.81
N PRO A 103 -0.03 5.06 1.69
CA PRO A 103 0.37 4.52 0.40
C PRO A 103 1.79 4.90 0.01
N MET A 104 2.51 3.92 -0.53
CA MET A 104 3.90 4.05 -0.96
C MET A 104 3.98 4.77 -2.31
N ILE A 105 4.93 5.68 -2.46
CA ILE A 105 5.26 6.33 -3.74
C ILE A 105 6.07 5.35 -4.59
N LEU A 106 5.52 4.96 -5.74
CA LEU A 106 6.07 3.95 -6.64
C LEU A 106 6.56 4.54 -7.98
N ASP A 107 6.79 5.83 -8.05
CA ASP A 107 7.20 6.55 -9.28
C ASP A 107 8.51 6.05 -9.89
N ARG A 108 9.34 5.38 -9.08
CA ARG A 108 10.63 4.82 -9.52
C ARG A 108 10.50 3.48 -10.26
N LEU A 109 9.31 2.87 -10.20
CA LEU A 109 9.02 1.65 -10.91
C LEU A 109 8.62 1.95 -12.36
N SER A 110 8.69 0.93 -13.21
CA SER A 110 8.24 1.06 -14.61
C SER A 110 6.82 1.61 -14.71
N ASP A 111 6.56 2.40 -15.75
CA ASP A 111 5.24 2.98 -16.01
C ASP A 111 4.15 1.92 -16.16
N ASP A 112 4.51 0.72 -16.60
CA ASP A 112 3.60 -0.41 -16.77
C ASP A 112 3.25 -1.12 -15.46
N TYR A 113 4.02 -0.86 -14.38
CA TYR A 113 3.74 -1.48 -13.10
C TYR A 113 2.42 -0.97 -12.51
N ARG A 114 1.55 -1.90 -12.10
CA ARG A 114 0.26 -1.59 -11.46
C ARG A 114 0.19 -2.26 -10.10
N PRO A 115 -0.02 -1.50 -9.01
CA PRO A 115 -0.35 -2.06 -7.70
C PRO A 115 -1.67 -2.83 -7.76
N ILE A 116 -1.86 -3.82 -6.90
CA ILE A 116 -3.14 -4.53 -6.73
C ILE A 116 -4.22 -3.55 -6.25
N VAL A 117 -3.86 -2.67 -5.31
CA VAL A 117 -4.69 -1.55 -4.88
C VAL A 117 -3.87 -0.27 -5.07
N GLN A 118 -4.24 0.50 -6.05
CA GLN A 118 -3.65 1.82 -6.33
C GLN A 118 -4.43 2.89 -5.59
N VAL A 119 -3.75 3.86 -4.99
CA VAL A 119 -4.38 5.08 -4.47
C VAL A 119 -4.22 6.20 -5.49
N ILE A 120 -5.28 6.95 -5.70
CA ILE A 120 -5.31 8.10 -6.60
C ILE A 120 -4.78 9.29 -5.82
N ASP A 121 -3.69 9.86 -6.29
CA ASP A 121 -3.12 11.08 -5.71
C ASP A 121 -3.84 12.33 -6.23
N ASN A 122 -3.59 13.48 -5.60
CA ASN A 122 -4.09 14.75 -6.12
C ASN A 122 -3.36 15.15 -7.41
N VAL A 123 -3.97 16.04 -8.16
CA VAL A 123 -3.47 16.48 -9.47
C VAL A 123 -2.15 17.25 -9.42
N GLU A 124 -1.78 17.77 -8.26
CA GLU A 124 -0.57 18.59 -8.09
C GLU A 124 0.68 17.74 -7.87
N ARG A 125 0.55 16.63 -7.11
CA ARG A 125 1.65 15.68 -6.88
C ARG A 125 1.70 14.59 -7.94
N ASN A 126 0.53 14.01 -8.24
CA ASN A 126 0.33 12.99 -9.26
C ASN A 126 1.29 11.78 -9.14
N HIS A 127 1.56 11.33 -7.91
CA HIS A 127 2.37 10.16 -7.66
C HIS A 127 1.62 8.86 -8.01
N LYS A 128 2.35 7.85 -8.45
CA LYS A 128 1.88 6.47 -8.47
C LYS A 128 1.92 5.93 -7.04
N LEU A 129 0.77 5.77 -6.41
CA LEU A 129 0.66 5.36 -5.01
C LEU A 129 0.15 3.92 -4.89
N GLY A 130 0.87 3.08 -4.14
CA GLY A 130 0.47 1.69 -3.86
C GLY A 130 0.02 1.51 -2.41
N LEU A 131 -1.18 0.92 -2.22
CA LEU A 131 -1.66 0.48 -0.92
C LEU A 131 -1.41 -1.01 -0.71
N LEU A 132 -1.70 -1.83 -1.71
CA LEU A 132 -1.38 -3.26 -1.76
C LEU A 132 -0.63 -3.53 -3.06
N PHE A 133 0.56 -4.12 -2.97
CA PHE A 133 1.39 -4.39 -4.14
C PHE A 133 2.38 -5.52 -3.87
N GLU A 134 2.91 -6.12 -4.92
CA GLU A 134 3.72 -7.31 -4.81
C GLU A 134 4.95 -7.30 -5.70
N PHE A 135 5.98 -8.05 -5.28
CA PHE A 135 7.23 -8.22 -6.01
C PHE A 135 7.75 -9.65 -5.92
N LYS A 136 8.41 -10.08 -6.97
CA LYS A 136 9.36 -11.20 -6.91
C LYS A 136 10.70 -10.64 -6.46
N VAL A 137 11.29 -11.20 -5.38
CA VAL A 137 12.59 -10.76 -4.83
C VAL A 137 13.49 -11.99 -4.72
N GLY A 138 14.50 -12.08 -5.59
CA GLY A 138 15.27 -13.32 -5.74
C GLY A 138 14.36 -14.48 -6.15
N ASN A 139 14.32 -15.54 -5.35
CA ASN A 139 13.41 -16.67 -5.54
C ASN A 139 12.10 -16.52 -4.77
N GLY A 140 11.99 -15.52 -3.90
CA GLY A 140 10.83 -15.34 -3.02
C GLY A 140 9.77 -14.41 -3.56
N LYS A 141 8.69 -14.30 -2.80
CA LYS A 141 7.51 -13.53 -3.15
C LYS A 141 7.13 -12.61 -1.98
N LEU A 142 7.07 -11.32 -2.27
CA LEU A 142 6.75 -10.28 -1.30
C LEU A 142 5.40 -9.67 -1.62
N LEU A 143 4.50 -9.64 -0.65
CA LEU A 143 3.30 -8.82 -0.69
C LEU A 143 3.44 -7.70 0.35
N VAL A 144 3.22 -6.47 -0.05
CA VAL A 144 3.33 -5.28 0.80
C VAL A 144 1.95 -4.66 1.00
N CYS A 145 1.56 -4.45 2.25
CA CYS A 145 0.32 -3.77 2.61
C CYS A 145 0.63 -2.49 3.39
N MET A 146 0.32 -1.34 2.80
CA MET A 146 0.57 -0.01 3.34
C MET A 146 -0.59 0.52 4.19
N SER A 147 -1.30 -0.37 4.87
CA SER A 147 -2.34 -0.02 5.84
C SER A 147 -2.09 -0.74 7.17
N ASP A 148 -2.21 -0.02 8.27
CA ASP A 148 -2.17 -0.62 9.61
C ASP A 148 -3.49 -1.34 9.92
N LEU A 149 -3.66 -2.53 9.32
CA LEU A 149 -4.84 -3.37 9.54
C LEU A 149 -4.96 -3.83 11.00
N LYS A 150 -3.85 -3.84 11.75
CA LYS A 150 -3.85 -4.22 13.15
C LYS A 150 -4.56 -3.17 14.01
N ALA A 151 -4.39 -1.88 13.69
CA ALA A 151 -5.06 -0.79 14.38
C ALA A 151 -6.59 -0.80 14.21
N VAL A 152 -7.09 -1.46 13.16
CA VAL A 152 -8.53 -1.56 12.84
C VAL A 152 -9.04 -3.01 12.80
N GLN A 153 -8.38 -3.92 13.51
CA GLN A 153 -8.77 -5.34 13.55
C GLN A 153 -10.15 -5.59 14.18
N ASP A 154 -10.72 -4.61 14.89
CA ASP A 154 -12.10 -4.63 15.40
C ASP A 154 -13.13 -4.47 14.26
N LYS A 155 -12.73 -3.94 13.10
CA LYS A 155 -13.60 -3.74 11.94
C LYS A 155 -13.68 -5.02 11.10
N PRO A 156 -14.90 -5.47 10.73
CA PRO A 156 -15.06 -6.68 9.93
C PRO A 156 -14.39 -6.56 8.56
N GLU A 157 -14.42 -5.38 7.94
CA GLU A 157 -13.81 -5.10 6.65
C GLU A 157 -12.29 -5.33 6.68
N ALA A 158 -11.62 -4.84 7.73
CA ALA A 158 -10.17 -5.02 7.86
C ALA A 158 -9.79 -6.49 8.08
N ARG A 159 -10.60 -7.24 8.87
CA ARG A 159 -10.39 -8.69 9.05
C ARG A 159 -10.61 -9.46 7.76
N GLN A 160 -11.66 -9.11 7.01
CA GLN A 160 -11.98 -9.78 5.76
C GLN A 160 -10.91 -9.50 4.69
N PHE A 161 -10.44 -8.25 4.59
CA PHE A 161 -9.34 -7.90 3.69
C PHE A 161 -8.04 -8.63 4.05
N TYR A 162 -7.68 -8.67 5.34
CA TYR A 162 -6.52 -9.42 5.81
C TYR A 162 -6.62 -10.92 5.47
N ARG A 163 -7.80 -11.51 5.65
CA ARG A 163 -8.06 -12.91 5.29
C ARG A 163 -7.87 -13.13 3.78
N SER A 164 -8.48 -12.28 2.96
CA SER A 164 -8.40 -12.39 1.49
C SER A 164 -6.95 -12.36 1.00
N ILE A 165 -6.12 -11.44 1.51
CA ILE A 165 -4.71 -11.37 1.10
C ILE A 165 -3.87 -12.56 1.58
N LEU A 166 -4.18 -13.14 2.75
CA LEU A 166 -3.50 -14.35 3.21
C LEU A 166 -3.88 -15.57 2.36
N GLU A 167 -5.18 -15.78 2.11
CA GLU A 167 -5.67 -16.88 1.27
C GLU A 167 -5.09 -16.77 -0.16
N TYR A 168 -5.01 -15.57 -0.71
CA TYR A 168 -4.31 -15.34 -1.98
C TYR A 168 -2.86 -15.83 -1.94
N MET A 169 -2.11 -15.49 -0.88
CA MET A 169 -0.71 -15.88 -0.76
C MET A 169 -0.50 -17.40 -0.61
N GLU A 170 -1.51 -18.15 -0.16
CA GLU A 170 -1.47 -19.61 -0.08
C GLU A 170 -1.64 -20.28 -1.44
N THR A 171 -2.25 -19.59 -2.40
CA THR A 171 -2.57 -20.14 -3.73
C THR A 171 -1.40 -20.02 -4.72
N PRO A 172 -1.39 -20.81 -5.81
CA PRO A 172 -0.48 -20.63 -6.93
C PRO A 172 -0.64 -19.28 -7.65
N ALA A 173 -1.81 -18.63 -7.52
CA ALA A 173 -2.09 -17.32 -8.11
C ALA A 173 -1.17 -16.22 -7.54
N PHE A 174 -0.64 -16.38 -6.32
CA PHE A 174 0.41 -15.51 -5.80
C PHE A 174 1.71 -15.76 -6.55
N ALA A 175 1.85 -15.11 -7.69
CA ALA A 175 2.99 -15.23 -8.60
C ALA A 175 3.39 -13.86 -9.16
N PRO A 176 4.01 -12.98 -8.32
CA PRO A 176 4.42 -11.66 -8.73
C PRO A 176 5.27 -11.69 -10.01
N SER A 177 4.89 -10.94 -11.01
CA SER A 177 5.60 -10.85 -12.29
C SER A 177 6.73 -9.82 -12.28
N TYR A 178 6.60 -8.76 -11.45
CA TYR A 178 7.59 -7.70 -11.36
C TYR A 178 8.71 -8.09 -10.40
N SER A 179 9.94 -8.15 -10.92
CA SER A 179 11.10 -8.59 -10.15
C SER A 179 11.94 -7.40 -9.69
N LEU A 180 12.35 -7.44 -8.43
CA LEU A 180 13.31 -6.52 -7.84
C LEU A 180 14.51 -7.29 -7.28
N SER A 181 15.70 -6.71 -7.36
CA SER A 181 16.80 -7.16 -6.50
C SER A 181 16.53 -6.73 -5.04
N VAL A 182 17.21 -7.37 -4.09
CA VAL A 182 17.14 -6.93 -2.67
C VAL A 182 17.56 -5.47 -2.53
N ARG A 183 18.57 -5.05 -3.29
CA ARG A 183 19.05 -3.67 -3.27
C ARG A 183 18.00 -2.69 -3.80
N ASP A 184 17.38 -3.00 -4.96
CA ASP A 184 16.35 -2.13 -5.54
C ASP A 184 15.14 -2.01 -4.61
N LEU A 185 14.78 -3.12 -3.94
CA LEU A 185 13.74 -3.11 -2.92
C LEU A 185 14.10 -2.19 -1.75
N GLN A 186 15.31 -2.29 -1.20
CA GLN A 186 15.76 -1.42 -0.13
C GLN A 186 15.82 0.05 -0.59
N ASP A 187 16.34 0.31 -1.78
CA ASP A 187 16.41 1.65 -2.36
C ASP A 187 15.00 2.25 -2.56
N LEU A 188 14.00 1.44 -2.91
CA LEU A 188 12.62 1.89 -3.04
C LEU A 188 12.07 2.45 -1.72
N PHE A 189 12.42 1.82 -0.59
CA PHE A 189 11.89 2.17 0.74
C PHE A 189 12.77 3.14 1.54
N THR A 190 13.96 3.49 1.05
CA THR A 190 14.90 4.39 1.76
C THR A 190 15.25 5.66 1.00
N ALA A 191 15.17 5.65 -0.32
CA ALA A 191 15.56 6.80 -1.12
C ALA A 191 14.57 7.96 -0.96
N LYS A 192 15.12 9.18 -0.85
CA LYS A 192 14.31 10.39 -0.82
C LYS A 192 13.53 10.53 -2.12
N VAL A 193 12.24 10.67 -2.01
CA VAL A 193 11.37 11.00 -3.13
C VAL A 193 11.47 12.52 -3.35
N LYS A 194 11.64 12.94 -4.60
CA LYS A 194 11.49 14.36 -4.94
C LYS A 194 10.01 14.70 -4.80
N THR A 195 9.63 15.29 -3.68
CA THR A 195 8.33 15.96 -3.58
C THR A 195 8.34 17.08 -4.59
N GLY A 196 7.57 16.93 -5.66
CA GLY A 196 7.39 18.00 -6.62
C GLY A 196 6.67 19.17 -5.96
N GLU A 197 7.42 20.06 -5.35
CA GLU A 197 6.95 21.41 -5.10
C GLU A 197 7.03 22.15 -6.44
N MET A 198 5.90 22.27 -7.12
CA MET A 198 5.70 23.31 -8.13
C MET A 198 4.94 24.47 -7.52
#